data_ed67e568dbe2ead5879866e9b5a41154
#
_entry.id   ed67e568dbe2ead5879866e9b5a41154
#
_cell.length_a   1.000
_cell.length_b   1.000
_cell.length_c   1.000
_cell.angle_alpha   90.00
_cell.angle_beta   90.00
_cell.angle_gamma   90.00
#
_symmetry.space_group_name_H-M   'P 1'
#
loop_
_entity.id
_entity.type
_entity.pdbx_description
1 polymer ?
#
loop_
_entity_poly.entity_id
_entity_poly.type
_entity_poly.pdbx_seq_one_letter_code
_entity_poly.pdbx_strand_id
1 'polypeptide(L)'
;MSKAVIVSTARTPLAKSWKGAFNMTHGATLGGHAVQHAIARAGIDPAEVEDVLMGCANPEGATGANIARQIALRAGLPVTVSGATVNRFCSSGLQTIAMASQRIMAGEGEVYVAGGVESISCVQAFPSP
;
A
#
# COMPACT_ATOMS: atom_id res chain seq x y z
N MET A 1 -5.87 26.65 -3.48
CA MET A 1 -5.76 25.28 -2.92
C MET A 1 -6.02 24.28 -4.03
N SER A 2 -5.11 23.35 -4.22
CA SER A 2 -5.24 22.29 -5.22
C SER A 2 -6.31 21.28 -4.83
N LYS A 3 -6.94 20.69 -5.83
CA LYS A 3 -7.83 19.54 -5.62
C LYS A 3 -7.01 18.25 -5.66
N ALA A 4 -7.34 17.32 -4.80
CA ALA A 4 -6.85 15.95 -4.89
C ALA A 4 -7.92 15.09 -5.60
N VAL A 5 -7.50 14.30 -6.56
CA VAL A 5 -8.40 13.41 -7.33
C VAL A 5 -7.81 12.01 -7.39
N ILE A 6 -8.66 11.01 -7.49
CA ILE A 6 -8.25 9.62 -7.71
C ILE A 6 -8.25 9.37 -9.22
N VAL A 7 -7.11 9.00 -9.77
CA VAL A 7 -6.95 8.78 -11.21
C VAL A 7 -6.81 7.31 -11.59
N SER A 8 -6.54 6.44 -10.63
CA SER A 8 -6.40 5.00 -10.87
C SER A 8 -6.64 4.21 -9.61
N THR A 9 -7.16 3.00 -9.76
CA THR A 9 -7.35 2.05 -8.66
C THR A 9 -6.98 0.65 -9.10
N ALA A 10 -6.51 -0.16 -8.16
CA ALA A 10 -6.26 -1.58 -8.37
C ALA A 10 -6.31 -2.30 -7.04
N ARG A 11 -6.64 -3.58 -7.07
CA ARG A 11 -6.66 -4.42 -5.89
C ARG A 11 -6.41 -5.86 -6.24
N THR A 12 -5.96 -6.65 -5.26
CA THR A 12 -5.98 -8.10 -5.35
C THR A 12 -7.36 -8.63 -4.95
N PRO A 13 -7.71 -9.86 -5.33
CA PRO A 13 -8.83 -10.55 -4.68
C PRO A 13 -8.57 -10.69 -3.18
N LEU A 14 -9.64 -10.86 -2.42
CA LEU A 14 -9.54 -11.26 -1.01
C LEU A 14 -9.40 -12.77 -0.92
N ALA A 15 -8.65 -13.22 0.08
CA ALA A 15 -8.51 -14.63 0.38
C ALA A 15 -8.70 -14.86 1.87
N LYS A 16 -9.21 -16.03 2.23
CA LYS A 16 -9.46 -16.38 3.62
C LYS A 16 -8.15 -16.62 4.36
N SER A 17 -8.01 -16.05 5.54
CA SER A 17 -6.84 -16.25 6.38
C SER A 17 -6.62 -17.73 6.69
N TRP A 18 -5.38 -18.14 6.63
CA TRP A 18 -4.84 -19.51 6.85
C TRP A 18 -5.30 -20.57 5.84
N LYS A 19 -6.40 -20.36 5.14
CA LYS A 19 -6.98 -21.35 4.23
C LYS A 19 -7.08 -20.88 2.78
N GLY A 20 -6.82 -19.62 2.52
CA GLY A 20 -7.00 -19.02 1.20
C GLY A 20 -5.77 -19.13 0.31
N ALA A 21 -5.92 -18.69 -0.93
CA ALA A 21 -4.85 -18.76 -1.95
C ALA A 21 -3.60 -17.93 -1.60
N PHE A 22 -3.76 -16.90 -0.76
CA PHE A 22 -2.65 -16.01 -0.40
C PHE A 22 -2.09 -16.26 1.00
N ASN A 23 -2.39 -17.38 1.62
CA ASN A 23 -1.97 -17.69 2.98
C ASN A 23 -0.43 -17.74 3.15
N MET A 24 0.31 -17.97 2.07
CA MET A 24 1.77 -18.00 2.06
C MET A 24 2.38 -16.84 1.27
N THR A 25 1.58 -15.83 0.91
CA THR A 25 2.05 -14.71 0.08
C THR A 25 2.46 -13.54 0.96
N HIS A 26 3.71 -13.10 0.79
CA HIS A 26 4.27 -11.97 1.53
C HIS A 26 3.53 -10.67 1.19
N GLY A 27 3.39 -9.77 2.18
CA GLY A 27 2.69 -8.50 2.00
C GLY A 27 3.28 -7.62 0.90
N ALA A 28 4.60 -7.61 0.72
CA ALA A 28 5.24 -6.87 -0.36
C ALA A 28 4.82 -7.36 -1.74
N THR A 29 4.60 -8.66 -1.90
CA THR A 29 4.13 -9.24 -3.17
C THR A 29 2.69 -8.83 -3.45
N LEU A 30 1.80 -8.91 -2.45
CA LEU A 30 0.41 -8.49 -2.60
C LEU A 30 0.30 -6.99 -2.92
N GLY A 31 0.91 -6.17 -2.10
CA GLY A 31 0.87 -4.72 -2.26
C GLY A 31 1.59 -4.26 -3.52
N GLY A 32 2.73 -4.85 -3.81
CA GLY A 32 3.51 -4.54 -5.02
C GLY A 32 2.72 -4.82 -6.29
N HIS A 33 1.98 -5.92 -6.34
CA HIS A 33 1.12 -6.25 -7.47
C HIS A 33 0.04 -5.18 -7.69
N ALA A 34 -0.66 -4.80 -6.64
CA ALA A 34 -1.72 -3.79 -6.72
C ALA A 34 -1.15 -2.42 -7.14
N VAL A 35 -0.04 -1.99 -6.54
CA VAL A 35 0.59 -0.70 -6.87
C VAL A 35 1.10 -0.67 -8.30
N GLN A 36 1.76 -1.76 -8.75
CA GLN A 36 2.24 -1.86 -10.13
C GLN A 36 1.10 -1.68 -11.13
N HIS A 37 -0.02 -2.33 -10.92
CA HIS A 37 -1.17 -2.23 -11.80
C HIS A 37 -1.84 -0.85 -11.74
N ALA A 38 -1.94 -0.25 -10.56
CA ALA A 38 -2.50 1.09 -10.41
C ALA A 38 -1.68 2.12 -11.20
N ILE A 39 -0.36 2.05 -11.12
CA ILE A 39 0.55 2.95 -11.84
C ILE A 39 0.45 2.71 -13.35
N ALA A 40 0.43 1.47 -13.79
CA ALA A 40 0.29 1.13 -15.21
C ALA A 40 -1.02 1.67 -15.80
N ARG A 41 -2.12 1.53 -15.07
CA ARG A 41 -3.43 2.06 -15.49
C ARG A 41 -3.49 3.57 -15.52
N ALA A 42 -2.74 4.24 -14.65
CA ALA A 42 -2.66 5.70 -14.64
C ALA A 42 -1.86 6.24 -15.83
N GLY A 43 -1.01 5.42 -16.44
CA GLY A 43 -0.18 5.83 -17.57
C GLY A 43 0.92 6.82 -17.21
N ILE A 44 1.36 6.84 -15.96
CA ILE A 44 2.40 7.75 -15.48
C ILE A 44 3.75 7.04 -15.43
N ASP A 45 4.82 7.83 -15.45
CA ASP A 45 6.15 7.33 -15.13
C ASP A 45 6.22 7.01 -13.63
N PRO A 46 6.65 5.81 -13.23
CA PRO A 46 6.80 5.47 -11.82
C PRO A 46 7.67 6.47 -11.03
N ALA A 47 8.61 7.14 -11.68
CA ALA A 47 9.46 8.15 -11.04
C ALA A 47 8.69 9.43 -10.65
N GLU A 48 7.48 9.63 -11.15
CA GLU A 48 6.65 10.78 -10.78
C GLU A 48 6.00 10.61 -9.41
N VAL A 49 5.99 9.40 -8.84
CA VAL A 49 5.40 9.14 -7.52
C VAL A 49 6.27 9.74 -6.43
N GLU A 50 5.69 10.63 -5.65
CA GLU A 50 6.39 11.29 -4.54
C GLU A 50 6.59 10.34 -3.36
N ASP A 51 5.53 9.60 -2.99
CA ASP A 51 5.54 8.75 -1.82
C ASP A 51 4.48 7.65 -1.96
N VAL A 52 4.75 6.52 -1.33
CA VAL A 52 3.79 5.41 -1.20
C VAL A 52 3.34 5.34 0.25
N LEU A 53 2.06 5.59 0.49
CA LEU A 53 1.46 5.51 1.82
C LEU A 53 0.64 4.23 1.90
N MET A 54 1.07 3.30 2.75
CA MET A 54 0.36 2.02 2.93
C MET A 54 -0.18 1.90 4.34
N GLY A 55 -1.48 1.63 4.43
CA GLY A 55 -2.13 1.28 5.69
C GLY A 55 -1.89 -0.19 6.02
N CYS A 56 -1.60 -0.47 7.28
CA CYS A 56 -1.45 -1.84 7.76
C CYS A 56 -1.79 -1.91 9.24
N ALA A 57 -2.76 -2.74 9.60
CA ALA A 57 -3.21 -2.87 10.99
C ALA A 57 -2.25 -3.71 11.83
N ASN A 58 -1.58 -4.68 11.23
CA ASN A 58 -0.58 -5.52 11.90
C ASN A 58 0.77 -5.41 11.17
N PRO A 59 1.51 -4.31 11.38
CA PRO A 59 2.78 -4.08 10.67
C PRO A 59 3.92 -4.89 11.28
N GLU A 60 3.80 -6.20 11.24
CA GLU A 60 4.74 -7.17 11.81
C GLU A 60 5.02 -8.29 10.80
N GLY A 61 6.13 -9.00 10.98
CA GLY A 61 6.47 -10.15 10.14
C GLY A 61 6.47 -9.81 8.65
N ALA A 62 5.67 -10.53 7.88
CA ALA A 62 5.57 -10.35 6.42
C ALA A 62 4.90 -9.02 5.99
N THR A 63 4.37 -8.26 6.93
CA THR A 63 3.85 -6.92 6.70
C THR A 63 4.55 -5.87 7.58
N GLY A 64 5.70 -6.24 8.17
CA GLY A 64 6.49 -5.35 9.02
C GLY A 64 7.63 -4.64 8.28
N ALA A 65 8.49 -4.01 9.04
CA ALA A 65 9.70 -3.32 8.55
C ALA A 65 9.37 -2.28 7.46
N ASN A 66 8.43 -1.40 7.75
CA ASN A 66 7.93 -0.39 6.81
C ASN A 66 7.51 -1.02 5.48
N ILE A 67 6.47 -1.78 5.52
CA ILE A 67 5.96 -2.53 4.36
C ILE A 67 5.70 -1.63 3.15
N ALA A 68 5.35 -0.37 3.36
CA ALA A 68 5.14 0.59 2.26
C ALA A 68 6.40 0.74 1.39
N ARG A 69 7.57 0.84 2.00
CA ARG A 69 8.85 0.93 1.27
C ARG A 69 9.14 -0.35 0.50
N GLN A 70 8.90 -1.50 1.10
CA GLN A 70 9.08 -2.79 0.44
C GLN A 70 8.13 -2.94 -0.75
N ILE A 71 6.89 -2.49 -0.60
CA ILE A 71 5.90 -2.48 -1.67
C ILE A 71 6.35 -1.58 -2.83
N ALA A 72 6.84 -0.37 -2.52
CA ALA A 72 7.34 0.54 -3.54
C ALA A 72 8.44 -0.11 -4.39
N LEU A 73 9.41 -0.74 -3.74
CA LEU A 73 10.51 -1.43 -4.44
C LEU A 73 10.00 -2.64 -5.22
N ARG A 74 9.12 -3.43 -4.62
CA ARG A 74 8.55 -4.63 -5.25
C ARG A 74 7.69 -4.29 -6.47
N ALA A 75 7.02 -3.14 -6.45
CA ALA A 75 6.22 -2.65 -7.57
C ALA A 75 7.07 -2.14 -8.74
N GLY A 76 8.38 -2.01 -8.54
CA GLY A 76 9.30 -1.53 -9.56
C GLY A 76 9.46 -0.01 -9.58
N LEU A 77 9.06 0.69 -8.52
CA LEU A 77 9.31 2.13 -8.42
C LEU A 77 10.82 2.37 -8.19
N PRO A 78 11.36 3.50 -8.67
CA PRO A 78 12.76 3.81 -8.44
C PRO A 78 13.07 4.04 -6.96
N VAL A 79 14.34 3.89 -6.60
CA VAL A 79 14.80 4.01 -5.21
C VAL A 79 14.57 5.42 -4.61
N THR A 80 14.30 6.39 -5.46
CA THR A 80 14.00 7.76 -5.04
C THR A 80 12.59 7.92 -4.44
N VAL A 81 11.71 6.94 -4.65
CA VAL A 81 10.33 6.97 -4.14
C VAL A 81 10.31 6.46 -2.71
N SER A 82 9.90 7.30 -1.78
CA SER A 82 9.81 6.94 -0.37
C SER A 82 8.54 6.13 -0.08
N GLY A 83 8.47 5.58 1.12
CA GLY A 83 7.30 4.87 1.59
C GLY A 83 7.09 5.06 3.08
N ALA A 84 5.85 5.19 3.50
CA ALA A 84 5.47 5.29 4.91
C ALA A 84 4.28 4.39 5.19
N THR A 85 4.39 3.64 6.27
CA THR A 85 3.33 2.74 6.72
C THR A 85 2.54 3.42 7.84
N VAL A 86 1.22 3.37 7.72
CA VAL A 86 0.29 4.06 8.61
C VAL A 86 -0.61 3.02 9.27
N ASN A 87 -0.78 3.12 10.56
CA ASN A 87 -1.66 2.21 11.30
C ASN A 87 -2.76 2.99 12.02
N ARG A 88 -3.98 2.74 11.58
CA ARG A 88 -5.22 3.13 12.27
C ARG A 88 -6.18 1.95 12.21
N PHE A 89 -5.65 0.77 12.52
CA PHE A 89 -6.35 -0.52 12.49
C PHE A 89 -7.14 -0.72 11.18
N CYS A 90 -8.41 -1.07 11.27
CA CYS A 90 -9.22 -1.40 10.08
C CYS A 90 -9.46 -0.23 9.12
N SER A 91 -9.24 1.01 9.56
CA SER A 91 -9.38 2.19 8.71
C SER A 91 -8.06 2.70 8.13
N SER A 92 -6.98 1.92 8.25
CA SER A 92 -5.64 2.36 7.81
C SER A 92 -5.58 2.71 6.33
N GLY A 93 -6.22 1.93 5.47
CA GLY A 93 -6.25 2.22 4.02
C GLY A 93 -6.99 3.51 3.68
N LEU A 94 -8.09 3.79 4.35
CA LEU A 94 -8.80 5.05 4.20
C LEU A 94 -7.97 6.22 4.73
N GLN A 95 -7.26 6.01 5.83
CA GLN A 95 -6.38 7.02 6.41
C GLN A 95 -5.25 7.42 5.45
N THR A 96 -4.68 6.48 4.72
CA THR A 96 -3.62 6.79 3.74
C THR A 96 -4.15 7.63 2.59
N ILE A 97 -5.37 7.36 2.12
CA ILE A 97 -6.01 8.16 1.09
C ILE A 97 -6.22 9.60 1.59
N ALA A 98 -6.73 9.76 2.81
CA ALA A 98 -6.92 11.07 3.41
C ALA A 98 -5.61 11.83 3.55
N MET A 99 -4.55 11.18 4.01
CA MET A 99 -3.22 11.80 4.17
C MET A 99 -2.62 12.22 2.84
N ALA A 100 -2.70 11.36 1.82
CA ALA A 100 -2.20 11.70 0.48
C ALA A 100 -2.96 12.91 -0.10
N SER A 101 -4.29 12.92 0.06
CA SER A 101 -5.12 14.05 -0.38
C SER A 101 -4.73 15.35 0.32
N GLN A 102 -4.51 15.29 1.62
CA GLN A 102 -4.11 16.46 2.42
C GLN A 102 -2.76 17.00 1.98
N ARG A 103 -1.80 16.13 1.68
CA ARG A 103 -0.48 16.53 1.20
C ARG A 103 -0.55 17.21 -0.16
N ILE A 104 -1.36 16.69 -1.08
CA ILE A 104 -1.59 17.33 -2.38
C ILE A 104 -2.21 18.73 -2.19
N MET A 105 -3.24 18.81 -1.36
CA MET A 105 -3.92 20.07 -1.08
C MET A 105 -3.02 21.08 -0.40
N ALA A 106 -2.05 20.63 0.39
CA ALA A 106 -1.06 21.48 1.05
C ALA A 106 0.11 21.90 0.13
N GLY A 107 0.18 21.35 -1.07
CA GLY A 107 1.25 21.67 -2.02
C GLY A 107 2.53 20.85 -1.83
N GLU A 108 2.45 19.73 -1.12
CA GLU A 108 3.61 18.85 -0.85
C GLU A 108 3.90 17.86 -1.96
N GLY A 109 3.52 18.11 -3.17
CA GLY A 109 3.72 17.19 -4.28
C GLY A 109 2.42 16.95 -5.01
N GLU A 110 2.51 16.24 -6.13
CA GLU A 110 1.38 16.12 -7.04
C GLU A 110 0.88 14.68 -7.21
N VAL A 111 1.74 13.68 -7.04
CA VAL A 111 1.40 12.27 -7.32
C VAL A 111 1.76 11.40 -6.13
N TYR A 112 0.77 10.73 -5.59
CA TYR A 112 0.92 9.81 -4.47
C TYR A 112 0.25 8.47 -4.78
N VAL A 113 0.80 7.41 -4.18
CA VAL A 113 0.11 6.12 -4.11
C VAL A 113 -0.36 5.93 -2.66
N ALA A 114 -1.64 5.65 -2.50
CA ALA A 114 -2.23 5.39 -1.18
C ALA A 114 -2.98 4.07 -1.22
N GLY A 115 -2.71 3.20 -0.27
CA GLY A 115 -3.35 1.90 -0.24
C GLY A 115 -3.31 1.24 1.12
N GLY A 116 -3.60 -0.04 1.14
CA GLY A 116 -3.54 -0.84 2.34
C GLY A 116 -3.17 -2.28 2.02
N VAL A 117 -2.55 -2.95 2.96
CA VAL A 117 -2.16 -4.35 2.84
C VAL A 117 -2.34 -5.04 4.19
N GLU A 118 -2.76 -6.29 4.15
CA GLU A 118 -2.87 -7.11 5.34
C GLU A 118 -2.61 -8.57 5.00
N SER A 119 -1.94 -9.29 5.88
CA SER A 119 -1.81 -10.74 5.78
C SER A 119 -1.82 -11.37 7.15
N ILE A 120 -2.99 -11.70 7.64
CA ILE A 120 -3.14 -12.37 8.93
C ILE A 120 -2.39 -13.70 8.93
N SER A 121 -2.45 -14.45 7.84
CA SER A 121 -1.79 -15.76 7.71
C SER A 121 -0.28 -15.70 7.90
N CYS A 122 0.37 -14.63 7.44
CA CYS A 122 1.82 -14.47 7.51
C CYS A 122 2.30 -13.70 8.76
N VAL A 123 1.38 -13.16 9.54
CA VAL A 123 1.69 -12.38 10.74
C VAL A 123 1.40 -13.18 12.01
N GLN A 124 0.28 -13.91 12.02
CA GLN A 124 -0.10 -14.75 13.17
C GLN A 124 0.25 -16.20 12.85
N ALA A 125 1.09 -16.81 13.69
CA ALA A 125 1.54 -18.18 13.51
C ALA A 125 0.37 -19.19 13.52
N PHE A 126 -0.65 -18.94 14.37
CA PHE A 126 -1.80 -19.81 14.53
C PHE A 126 -3.08 -19.00 14.65
N PRO A 127 -4.23 -19.54 14.19
CA PRO A 127 -5.53 -18.93 14.47
C PRO A 127 -5.76 -18.86 15.99
N SER A 128 -6.41 -17.79 16.44
CA SER A 128 -6.82 -17.70 17.84
C SER A 128 -7.82 -18.81 18.15
N PRO A 129 -7.72 -19.44 19.32
CA PRO A 129 -8.66 -20.49 19.72
C PRO A 129 -10.09 -19.97 19.84
#